data_40407b7c7c0d08565a14e5eb2b0ec133
#
_entry.id   40407b7c7c0d08565a14e5eb2b0ec133
#
_cell.length_a   1.000
_cell.length_b   1.000
_cell.length_c   1.000
_cell.angle_alpha   90.00
_cell.angle_beta   90.00
_cell.angle_gamma   90.00
#
_symmetry.space_group_name_H-M   'P 1'
#
loop_
_entity.id
_entity.type
_entity.pdbx_description
1 polymer ?
#
loop_
_entity_poly.entity_id
_entity_poly.type
_entity_poly.pdbx_seq_one_letter_code
_entity_poly.pdbx_strand_id
1 'polypeptide(L)'
;MPFKHEKISYGFPQDPYDKDMVKELVEDLDCALNLKRKPVGIKLCFTEEDYNNINWDEPKEPLAYCVVVEKATRGRKFKVRLEHLNCDGGTTALHLEPSNNRIESGVEYFSYNLYQTPAAARRVREGVPGLYRTGSRTYGVAIGPLEDFEVIPDVVILMANPYQVMRIQQGSLYHEGGRLELSGASMQALCAEVTVQPYLTGKLNTSPLCPSTRFLAKWKDEEMAVGIPYEKFKNMVEGVIATINTTDIKRRKEE
;
A
#
# COMPACT_ATOMS: atom_id res chain seq x y z
N MET A 1 -24.51 -13.48 14.17
CA MET A 1 -24.30 -12.14 14.73
C MET A 1 -23.23 -11.48 13.90
N PRO A 2 -23.45 -10.30 13.31
CA PRO A 2 -22.42 -9.62 12.55
C PRO A 2 -21.36 -9.13 13.54
N PHE A 3 -20.10 -9.50 13.32
CA PHE A 3 -18.99 -8.96 14.04
C PHE A 3 -18.89 -7.46 13.74
N LYS A 4 -19.13 -6.62 14.74
CA LYS A 4 -18.79 -5.21 14.66
C LYS A 4 -17.27 -5.13 14.68
N HIS A 5 -16.68 -4.64 13.59
CA HIS A 5 -15.30 -4.20 13.61
C HIS A 5 -15.19 -2.97 14.51
N GLU A 6 -14.87 -3.19 15.77
CA GLU A 6 -14.19 -2.14 16.51
C GLU A 6 -12.79 -2.03 15.90
N LYS A 7 -12.44 -0.85 15.38
CA LYS A 7 -11.05 -0.51 15.09
C LYS A 7 -10.24 -0.95 16.30
N ILE A 8 -9.34 -1.90 16.15
CA ILE A 8 -8.32 -2.15 17.17
C ILE A 8 -7.40 -0.92 17.08
N SER A 9 -7.80 0.15 17.76
CA SER A 9 -6.91 1.27 18.00
C SER A 9 -5.88 0.76 19.00
N TYR A 10 -4.70 0.44 18.51
CA TYR A 10 -3.55 0.32 19.39
C TYR A 10 -3.37 1.70 20.04
N GLY A 11 -3.79 1.83 21.26
CA GLY A 11 -3.87 2.86 22.27
C GLY A 11 -2.92 4.07 22.27
N PHE A 12 -2.55 4.58 21.11
CA PHE A 12 -1.95 5.91 21.00
C PHE A 12 -3.06 6.91 20.69
N PRO A 13 -3.13 8.04 21.42
CA PRO A 13 -4.00 9.13 21.05
C PRO A 13 -3.67 9.48 19.60
N GLN A 14 -4.63 9.30 18.69
CA GLN A 14 -4.47 9.84 17.34
C GLN A 14 -4.58 11.35 17.50
N ASP A 15 -3.45 12.03 17.36
CA ASP A 15 -3.46 13.48 17.18
C ASP A 15 -4.39 13.81 16.00
N PRO A 16 -5.10 14.93 16.04
CA PRO A 16 -5.93 15.35 14.92
C PRO A 16 -5.06 15.37 13.65
N TYR A 17 -5.62 14.94 12.52
CA TYR A 17 -4.90 14.91 11.25
C TYR A 17 -4.32 16.31 10.96
N ASP A 18 -3.01 16.38 10.92
CA ASP A 18 -2.26 17.60 10.63
C ASP A 18 -1.65 17.49 9.22
N LYS A 19 -2.27 18.20 8.29
CA LYS A 19 -1.85 18.20 6.88
C LYS A 19 -0.48 18.86 6.68
N ASP A 20 -0.17 19.89 7.45
CA ASP A 20 1.10 20.60 7.34
C ASP A 20 2.24 19.70 7.84
N MET A 21 2.05 18.99 8.94
CA MET A 21 2.99 17.98 9.43
C MET A 21 3.21 16.88 8.37
N VAL A 22 2.14 16.39 7.73
CA VAL A 22 2.28 15.34 6.69
C VAL A 22 3.09 15.84 5.51
N LYS A 23 2.88 17.08 5.09
CA LYS A 23 3.65 17.70 4.01
C LYS A 23 5.13 17.83 4.37
N GLU A 24 5.45 18.27 5.58
CA GLU A 24 6.82 18.32 6.09
C GLU A 24 7.48 16.93 6.10
N LEU A 25 6.79 15.91 6.60
CA LEU A 25 7.28 14.53 6.59
C LEU A 25 7.56 14.00 5.17
N VAL A 26 6.72 14.36 4.19
CA VAL A 26 6.94 13.97 2.78
C VAL A 26 8.16 14.68 2.20
N GLU A 27 8.33 15.98 2.47
CA GLU A 27 9.48 16.76 2.05
C GLU A 27 10.78 16.23 2.67
N ASP A 28 10.77 15.94 3.96
CA ASP A 28 11.90 15.37 4.69
C ASP A 28 12.30 13.99 4.15
N LEU A 29 11.32 13.13 3.90
CA LEU A 29 11.58 11.81 3.33
C LEU A 29 12.17 11.90 1.92
N ASP A 30 11.66 12.83 1.10
CA ASP A 30 12.19 13.06 -0.24
C ASP A 30 13.62 13.60 -0.19
N CYS A 31 13.90 14.56 0.67
CA CYS A 31 15.26 15.07 0.90
C CYS A 31 16.23 13.96 1.33
N ALA A 32 15.78 13.04 2.19
CA ALA A 32 16.62 11.96 2.72
C ALA A 32 16.85 10.82 1.70
N LEU A 33 15.87 10.48 0.89
CA LEU A 33 15.89 9.33 0.00
C LEU A 33 15.94 9.67 -1.49
N ASN A 34 15.63 10.92 -1.88
CA ASN A 34 15.50 11.34 -3.28
C ASN A 34 14.54 10.41 -4.04
N LEU A 35 13.32 10.34 -3.57
CA LEU A 35 12.28 9.51 -4.17
C LEU A 35 11.92 10.05 -5.56
N LYS A 36 11.84 9.17 -6.55
CA LYS A 36 11.43 9.56 -7.91
C LYS A 36 9.92 9.73 -8.07
N ARG A 37 9.16 9.32 -7.06
CA ARG A 37 7.72 9.27 -7.09
C ARG A 37 7.15 9.77 -5.78
N LYS A 38 6.03 10.47 -5.85
CA LYS A 38 5.32 10.95 -4.66
C LYS A 38 4.84 9.77 -3.79
N PRO A 39 4.95 9.86 -2.46
CA PRO A 39 4.22 8.99 -1.56
C PRO A 39 2.72 9.03 -1.84
N VAL A 40 2.06 7.88 -1.84
CA VAL A 40 0.63 7.76 -2.13
C VAL A 40 -0.12 7.36 -0.87
N GLY A 41 -1.09 8.17 -0.47
CA GLY A 41 -2.05 7.81 0.56
C GLY A 41 -3.18 6.95 -0.01
N ILE A 42 -3.67 6.01 0.79
CA ILE A 42 -4.84 5.17 0.50
C ILE A 42 -5.83 5.34 1.64
N LYS A 43 -7.06 5.73 1.32
CA LYS A 43 -8.18 5.78 2.26
C LYS A 43 -9.25 4.78 1.84
N LEU A 44 -9.54 3.81 2.70
CA LEU A 44 -10.63 2.87 2.53
C LEU A 44 -11.93 3.52 3.04
N CYS A 45 -12.90 3.69 2.18
CA CYS A 45 -14.23 4.22 2.53
C CYS A 45 -15.19 3.04 2.71
N PHE A 46 -15.68 2.82 3.91
CA PHE A 46 -16.59 1.72 4.20
C PHE A 46 -18.06 2.12 4.05
N THR A 47 -18.34 3.43 4.02
CA THR A 47 -19.68 3.99 3.82
C THR A 47 -19.70 4.91 2.60
N GLU A 48 -20.91 5.13 2.08
CA GLU A 48 -21.14 6.13 1.04
C GLU A 48 -20.79 7.54 1.52
N GLU A 49 -21.05 7.84 2.78
CA GLU A 49 -20.75 9.13 3.39
C GLU A 49 -19.23 9.38 3.40
N ASP A 50 -18.41 8.40 3.85
CA ASP A 50 -16.95 8.52 3.82
C ASP A 50 -16.43 8.82 2.42
N TYR A 51 -17.01 8.13 1.43
CA TYR A 51 -16.63 8.30 0.03
C TYR A 51 -17.02 9.68 -0.53
N ASN A 52 -18.23 10.12 -0.23
CA ASN A 52 -18.76 11.40 -0.74
C ASN A 52 -18.07 12.61 -0.10
N ASN A 53 -17.59 12.48 1.14
CA ASN A 53 -16.81 13.51 1.82
C ASN A 53 -15.43 13.77 1.19
N ILE A 54 -14.96 12.88 0.29
CA ILE A 54 -13.72 13.07 -0.46
C ILE A 54 -14.04 13.78 -1.78
N ASN A 55 -13.58 15.02 -1.91
CA ASN A 55 -13.80 15.86 -3.09
C ASN A 55 -12.69 15.64 -4.15
N TRP A 56 -12.57 14.40 -4.65
CA TRP A 56 -11.62 14.02 -5.70
C TRP A 56 -12.35 13.48 -6.93
N ASP A 57 -11.65 13.49 -8.08
CA ASP A 57 -12.19 13.01 -9.35
C ASP A 57 -12.39 11.49 -9.34
N GLU A 58 -13.42 11.03 -10.03
CA GLU A 58 -13.57 9.64 -10.43
C GLU A 58 -12.93 9.42 -11.81
N PRO A 59 -12.29 8.27 -12.07
CA PRO A 59 -11.78 7.97 -13.40
C PRO A 59 -12.91 7.95 -14.43
N LYS A 60 -12.70 8.57 -15.59
CA LYS A 60 -13.69 8.58 -16.68
C LYS A 60 -13.89 7.21 -17.32
N GLU A 61 -12.87 6.37 -17.26
CA GLU A 61 -12.87 5.00 -17.76
C GLU A 61 -12.31 4.07 -16.69
N PRO A 62 -12.76 2.80 -16.62
CA PRO A 62 -12.25 1.87 -15.65
C PRO A 62 -10.75 1.60 -15.85
N LEU A 63 -10.00 1.63 -14.74
CA LEU A 63 -8.55 1.42 -14.69
C LEU A 63 -8.20 0.24 -13.78
N ALA A 64 -7.07 -0.39 -14.00
CA ALA A 64 -6.54 -1.31 -13.01
C ALA A 64 -6.08 -0.53 -11.75
N TYR A 65 -6.28 -1.09 -10.55
CA TYR A 65 -5.87 -0.46 -9.29
C TYR A 65 -4.41 0.02 -9.31
N CYS A 66 -3.52 -0.81 -9.83
CA CYS A 66 -2.09 -0.45 -9.94
C CYS A 66 -1.82 0.75 -10.88
N VAL A 67 -2.68 0.96 -11.88
CA VAL A 67 -2.60 2.13 -12.76
C VAL A 67 -3.10 3.39 -12.04
N VAL A 68 -4.14 3.27 -11.21
CA VAL A 68 -4.61 4.38 -10.37
C VAL A 68 -3.51 4.80 -9.40
N VAL A 69 -2.86 3.85 -8.72
CA VAL A 69 -1.72 4.13 -7.83
C VAL A 69 -0.57 4.78 -8.60
N GLU A 70 -0.23 4.28 -9.80
CA GLU A 70 0.82 4.88 -10.63
C GLU A 70 0.53 6.35 -10.97
N LYS A 71 -0.70 6.64 -11.37
CA LYS A 71 -1.12 8.04 -11.65
C LYS A 71 -1.06 8.90 -10.39
N ALA A 72 -1.38 8.34 -9.23
CA ALA A 72 -1.28 9.05 -7.94
C ALA A 72 0.18 9.39 -7.59
N THR A 73 1.15 8.51 -7.88
CA THR A 73 2.57 8.84 -7.72
C THR A 73 3.04 10.01 -8.57
N ARG A 74 2.26 10.42 -9.57
CA ARG A 74 2.50 11.57 -10.46
C ARG A 74 1.61 12.78 -10.15
N GLY A 75 0.94 12.80 -9.00
CA GLY A 75 0.15 13.94 -8.56
C GLY A 75 -1.35 13.88 -8.91
N ARG A 76 -1.85 12.76 -9.48
CA ARG A 76 -3.29 12.63 -9.72
C ARG A 76 -4.00 12.14 -8.47
N LYS A 77 -5.22 12.64 -8.26
CA LYS A 77 -6.09 12.28 -7.15
C LYS A 77 -7.34 11.61 -7.68
N PHE A 78 -7.65 10.44 -7.12
CA PHE A 78 -8.85 9.71 -7.53
C PHE A 78 -9.58 9.15 -6.32
N LYS A 79 -10.89 9.11 -6.41
CA LYS A 79 -11.72 8.20 -5.64
C LYS A 79 -12.35 7.17 -6.59
N VAL A 80 -12.33 5.91 -6.19
CA VAL A 80 -12.77 4.80 -7.04
C VAL A 80 -13.74 3.90 -6.30
N ARG A 81 -14.72 3.36 -7.04
CA ARG A 81 -15.61 2.29 -6.64
C ARG A 81 -15.48 1.13 -7.62
N LEU A 82 -16.30 0.11 -7.47
CA LEU A 82 -16.27 -1.09 -8.30
C LEU A 82 -16.29 -0.76 -9.80
N GLU A 83 -17.20 0.11 -10.24
CA GLU A 83 -17.35 0.49 -11.65
C GLU A 83 -16.16 1.24 -12.25
N HIS A 84 -15.28 1.76 -11.43
CA HIS A 84 -14.07 2.49 -11.85
C HIS A 84 -12.84 1.58 -11.95
N LEU A 85 -12.96 0.30 -11.61
CA LEU A 85 -11.86 -0.66 -11.66
C LEU A 85 -12.16 -1.81 -12.62
N ASN A 86 -11.17 -2.18 -13.44
CA ASN A 86 -11.25 -3.26 -14.42
C ASN A 86 -10.27 -4.41 -14.13
N CYS A 87 -9.91 -4.60 -12.85
CA CYS A 87 -9.01 -5.69 -12.45
C CYS A 87 -9.58 -6.46 -11.26
N ASP A 88 -9.98 -7.72 -11.49
CA ASP A 88 -10.59 -8.61 -10.48
C ASP A 88 -9.70 -8.77 -9.23
N GLY A 89 -8.38 -8.78 -9.41
CA GLY A 89 -7.45 -8.85 -8.29
C GLY A 89 -7.51 -7.64 -7.36
N GLY A 90 -7.73 -6.44 -7.90
CA GLY A 90 -7.89 -5.21 -7.11
C GLY A 90 -9.25 -5.15 -6.44
N THR A 91 -10.33 -5.36 -7.19
CA THR A 91 -11.70 -5.26 -6.68
C THR A 91 -11.98 -6.27 -5.58
N THR A 92 -11.49 -7.50 -5.73
CA THR A 92 -11.67 -8.56 -4.72
C THR A 92 -10.74 -8.38 -3.52
N ALA A 93 -9.48 -7.98 -3.69
CA ALA A 93 -8.59 -7.74 -2.55
C ALA A 93 -9.12 -6.63 -1.65
N LEU A 94 -9.59 -5.53 -2.26
CA LEU A 94 -10.17 -4.37 -1.58
C LEU A 94 -11.61 -4.60 -1.11
N HIS A 95 -12.22 -5.74 -1.44
CA HIS A 95 -13.60 -6.09 -1.12
C HIS A 95 -14.63 -5.07 -1.63
N LEU A 96 -14.38 -4.51 -2.81
CA LEU A 96 -15.36 -3.73 -3.56
C LEU A 96 -16.44 -4.65 -4.16
N GLU A 97 -16.06 -5.91 -4.41
CA GLU A 97 -16.96 -7.00 -4.78
C GLU A 97 -16.60 -8.29 -4.05
N PRO A 98 -17.53 -9.25 -3.95
CA PRO A 98 -17.23 -10.57 -3.42
C PRO A 98 -16.20 -11.28 -4.30
N SER A 99 -15.32 -12.06 -3.68
CA SER A 99 -14.42 -12.92 -4.44
C SER A 99 -15.19 -14.00 -5.19
N ASN A 100 -14.71 -14.40 -6.35
CA ASN A 100 -15.34 -15.39 -7.20
C ASN A 100 -14.56 -16.72 -7.25
N ASN A 101 -15.23 -17.79 -7.68
CA ASN A 101 -14.63 -19.13 -7.74
C ASN A 101 -13.38 -19.21 -8.61
N ARG A 102 -13.28 -18.41 -9.68
CA ARG A 102 -12.12 -18.40 -10.58
C ARG A 102 -10.86 -17.92 -9.86
N ILE A 103 -11.01 -16.88 -9.04
CA ILE A 103 -9.92 -16.37 -8.20
C ILE A 103 -9.64 -17.31 -7.03
N GLU A 104 -10.67 -17.71 -6.28
CA GLU A 104 -10.51 -18.53 -5.07
C GLU A 104 -9.94 -19.92 -5.35
N SER A 105 -10.27 -20.52 -6.47
CA SER A 105 -9.70 -21.81 -6.88
C SER A 105 -8.24 -21.72 -7.34
N GLY A 106 -7.70 -20.51 -7.56
CA GLY A 106 -6.38 -20.30 -8.14
C GLY A 106 -6.30 -20.51 -9.66
N VAL A 107 -7.42 -20.84 -10.32
CA VAL A 107 -7.45 -21.06 -11.79
C VAL A 107 -6.99 -19.81 -12.54
N GLU A 108 -7.37 -18.63 -12.07
CA GLU A 108 -6.88 -17.36 -12.62
C GLU A 108 -5.36 -17.29 -12.57
N TYR A 109 -4.75 -17.58 -11.42
CA TYR A 109 -3.29 -17.54 -11.25
C TYR A 109 -2.58 -18.63 -12.04
N PHE A 110 -3.19 -19.81 -12.13
CA PHE A 110 -2.65 -20.90 -12.94
C PHE A 110 -2.61 -20.53 -14.43
N SER A 111 -3.60 -19.78 -14.93
CA SER A 111 -3.66 -19.35 -16.34
C SER A 111 -2.52 -18.41 -16.75
N TYR A 112 -1.82 -17.81 -15.79
CA TYR A 112 -0.64 -16.97 -16.06
C TYR A 112 0.66 -17.77 -16.27
N ASN A 113 0.61 -19.10 -16.23
CA ASN A 113 1.77 -19.99 -16.37
C ASN A 113 2.91 -19.73 -15.36
N LEU A 114 2.57 -19.20 -14.18
CA LEU A 114 3.53 -18.92 -13.11
C LEU A 114 3.69 -20.10 -12.13
N TYR A 115 2.81 -21.10 -12.20
CA TYR A 115 2.78 -22.23 -11.28
C TYR A 115 2.73 -23.54 -12.04
N GLN A 116 3.42 -24.54 -11.49
CA GLN A 116 3.50 -25.85 -12.14
C GLN A 116 2.15 -26.59 -12.13
N THR A 117 1.32 -26.38 -11.11
CA THR A 117 0.04 -27.08 -10.95
C THR A 117 -1.07 -26.12 -10.49
N PRO A 118 -2.34 -26.42 -10.79
CA PRO A 118 -3.47 -25.68 -10.22
C PRO A 118 -3.46 -25.66 -8.67
N ALA A 119 -3.03 -26.76 -8.05
CA ALA A 119 -2.94 -26.85 -6.60
C ALA A 119 -1.87 -25.90 -6.02
N ALA A 120 -0.76 -25.67 -6.71
CA ALA A 120 0.23 -24.68 -6.32
C ALA A 120 -0.32 -23.25 -6.43
N ALA A 121 -0.99 -22.96 -7.53
CA ALA A 121 -1.66 -21.66 -7.74
C ALA A 121 -2.72 -21.37 -6.68
N ARG A 122 -3.51 -22.38 -6.32
CA ARG A 122 -4.51 -22.27 -5.25
C ARG A 122 -3.88 -21.96 -3.89
N ARG A 123 -2.79 -22.65 -3.51
CA ARG A 123 -2.08 -22.35 -2.25
C ARG A 123 -1.57 -20.91 -2.20
N VAL A 124 -1.10 -20.36 -3.33
CA VAL A 124 -0.73 -18.95 -3.41
C VAL A 124 -1.95 -18.06 -3.15
N ARG A 125 -3.07 -18.34 -3.82
CA ARG A 125 -4.31 -17.57 -3.62
C ARG A 125 -4.78 -17.60 -2.16
N GLU A 126 -4.74 -18.76 -1.52
CA GLU A 126 -5.11 -18.91 -0.11
C GLU A 126 -4.25 -18.05 0.83
N GLY A 127 -2.99 -17.76 0.46
CA GLY A 127 -2.07 -16.88 1.19
C GLY A 127 -2.19 -15.40 0.88
N VAL A 128 -2.84 -15.00 -0.22
CA VAL A 128 -3.00 -13.59 -0.59
C VAL A 128 -4.01 -12.91 0.35
N PRO A 129 -3.65 -11.79 0.99
CA PRO A 129 -4.57 -11.07 1.87
C PRO A 129 -5.70 -10.40 1.09
N GLY A 130 -6.86 -10.30 1.74
CA GLY A 130 -8.02 -9.61 1.17
C GLY A 130 -8.95 -9.11 2.27
N LEU A 131 -9.50 -7.92 2.10
CA LEU A 131 -10.44 -7.32 3.05
C LEU A 131 -11.74 -8.12 3.20
N TYR A 132 -12.13 -8.91 2.18
CA TYR A 132 -13.29 -9.79 2.25
C TYR A 132 -13.23 -10.79 3.42
N ARG A 133 -12.04 -11.10 3.92
CA ARG A 133 -11.84 -11.99 5.08
C ARG A 133 -12.28 -11.35 6.40
N THR A 134 -12.43 -10.03 6.43
CA THR A 134 -12.89 -9.29 7.63
C THR A 134 -14.42 -9.22 7.74
N GLY A 135 -15.13 -9.57 6.67
CA GLY A 135 -16.59 -9.44 6.59
C GLY A 135 -17.09 -8.03 6.29
N SER A 136 -16.20 -7.03 6.27
CA SER A 136 -16.56 -5.64 5.96
C SER A 136 -16.43 -5.39 4.47
N ARG A 137 -17.48 -4.89 3.84
CA ARG A 137 -17.46 -4.48 2.44
C ARG A 137 -16.95 -3.04 2.33
N THR A 138 -16.03 -2.81 1.41
CA THR A 138 -15.56 -1.48 1.06
C THR A 138 -16.53 -0.84 0.07
N TYR A 139 -16.96 0.38 0.33
CA TYR A 139 -17.79 1.15 -0.60
C TYR A 139 -16.95 1.75 -1.72
N GLY A 140 -15.77 2.29 -1.36
CA GLY A 140 -14.84 2.90 -2.31
C GLY A 140 -13.46 3.14 -1.68
N VAL A 141 -12.54 3.66 -2.48
CA VAL A 141 -11.16 3.93 -2.07
C VAL A 141 -10.71 5.26 -2.63
N ALA A 142 -10.10 6.12 -1.80
CA ALA A 142 -9.40 7.30 -2.27
C ALA A 142 -7.90 7.03 -2.38
N ILE A 143 -7.29 7.47 -3.49
CA ILE A 143 -5.90 7.20 -3.88
C ILE A 143 -5.30 8.47 -4.46
N GLY A 144 -4.30 9.03 -3.80
CA GLY A 144 -3.68 10.28 -4.24
C GLY A 144 -2.35 10.54 -3.56
N PRO A 145 -1.63 11.62 -3.91
CA PRO A 145 -0.45 12.03 -3.18
C PRO A 145 -0.78 12.21 -1.69
N LEU A 146 0.10 11.74 -0.83
CA LEU A 146 -0.14 11.74 0.62
C LEU A 146 -0.37 13.15 1.17
N GLU A 147 0.38 14.13 0.68
CA GLU A 147 0.28 15.53 1.09
C GLU A 147 -1.04 16.23 0.67
N ASP A 148 -1.81 15.61 -0.23
CA ASP A 148 -3.08 16.16 -0.71
C ASP A 148 -4.31 15.69 0.09
N PHE A 149 -4.12 14.72 1.00
CA PHE A 149 -5.22 14.24 1.84
C PHE A 149 -5.70 15.33 2.81
N GLU A 150 -6.99 15.30 3.09
CA GLU A 150 -7.67 16.15 4.08
C GLU A 150 -8.30 15.31 5.20
N VAL A 151 -8.20 13.99 5.06
CA VAL A 151 -8.64 13.01 6.04
C VAL A 151 -7.50 12.04 6.31
N ILE A 152 -7.49 11.39 7.47
CA ILE A 152 -6.47 10.40 7.82
C ILE A 152 -6.52 9.25 6.80
N PRO A 153 -5.47 9.02 6.00
CA PRO A 153 -5.36 7.83 5.18
C PRO A 153 -5.15 6.59 6.06
N ASP A 154 -5.38 5.41 5.51
CA ASP A 154 -5.19 4.16 6.23
C ASP A 154 -3.79 3.56 5.97
N VAL A 155 -3.31 3.70 4.73
CA VAL A 155 -2.01 3.15 4.29
C VAL A 155 -1.28 4.17 3.43
N VAL A 156 0.04 4.19 3.54
CA VAL A 156 0.94 4.92 2.66
C VAL A 156 1.71 3.94 1.79
N ILE A 157 1.71 4.16 0.47
CA ILE A 157 2.51 3.41 -0.49
C ILE A 157 3.68 4.25 -0.96
N LEU A 158 4.89 3.71 -0.85
CA LEU A 158 6.11 4.28 -1.41
C LEU A 158 6.62 3.41 -2.56
N MET A 159 6.95 4.04 -3.68
CA MET A 159 7.68 3.39 -4.77
C MET A 159 9.15 3.72 -4.65
N ALA A 160 9.99 2.72 -4.49
CA ALA A 160 11.37 2.86 -4.09
C ALA A 160 12.29 1.84 -4.80
N ASN A 161 13.57 2.15 -4.93
CA ASN A 161 14.56 1.16 -5.35
C ASN A 161 15.02 0.31 -4.14
N PRO A 162 15.75 -0.80 -4.35
CA PRO A 162 16.16 -1.68 -3.24
C PRO A 162 16.96 -0.99 -2.13
N TYR A 163 17.80 -0.01 -2.45
CA TYR A 163 18.53 0.77 -1.44
C TYR A 163 17.57 1.61 -0.59
N GLN A 164 16.65 2.33 -1.22
CA GLN A 164 15.63 3.11 -0.53
C GLN A 164 14.72 2.23 0.32
N VAL A 165 14.33 1.03 -0.18
CA VAL A 165 13.57 0.04 0.60
C VAL A 165 14.32 -0.37 1.86
N MET A 166 15.63 -0.66 1.76
CA MET A 166 16.46 -0.96 2.91
C MET A 166 16.43 0.19 3.94
N ARG A 167 16.54 1.44 3.48
CA ARG A 167 16.52 2.63 4.36
C ARG A 167 15.15 2.79 5.06
N ILE A 168 14.05 2.59 4.33
CA ILE A 168 12.68 2.63 4.87
C ILE A 168 12.50 1.55 5.95
N GLN A 169 12.98 0.33 5.69
CA GLN A 169 12.93 -0.77 6.65
C GLN A 169 13.75 -0.46 7.92
N GLN A 170 14.95 0.09 7.77
CA GLN A 170 15.77 0.52 8.91
C GLN A 170 15.09 1.64 9.70
N GLY A 171 14.52 2.64 9.03
CA GLY A 171 13.76 3.71 9.67
C GLY A 171 12.57 3.18 10.46
N SER A 172 11.85 2.20 9.92
CA SER A 172 10.71 1.56 10.61
C SER A 172 11.09 0.82 11.88
N LEU A 173 12.34 0.37 12.00
CA LEU A 173 12.85 -0.33 13.18
C LEU A 173 13.58 0.58 14.17
N TYR A 174 13.76 1.86 13.83
CA TYR A 174 14.62 2.76 14.61
C TYR A 174 14.17 2.93 16.07
N HIS A 175 12.87 3.08 16.31
CA HIS A 175 12.34 3.32 17.65
C HIS A 175 12.13 2.02 18.45
N GLU A 176 11.64 0.98 17.80
CA GLU A 176 11.20 -0.25 18.49
C GLU A 176 12.21 -1.41 18.36
N GLY A 177 13.11 -1.34 17.38
CA GLY A 177 14.02 -2.44 17.06
C GLY A 177 13.30 -3.67 16.50
N GLY A 178 13.87 -4.86 16.74
CA GLY A 178 13.25 -6.13 16.34
C GLY A 178 13.57 -6.53 14.89
N ARG A 179 12.60 -7.20 14.24
CA ARG A 179 12.71 -7.69 12.85
C ARG A 179 11.39 -7.49 12.12
N LEU A 180 11.49 -7.17 10.83
CA LEU A 180 10.33 -7.13 9.96
C LEU A 180 9.98 -8.54 9.48
N GLU A 181 8.71 -8.88 9.55
CA GLU A 181 8.12 -10.08 8.96
C GLU A 181 7.45 -9.65 7.65
N LEU A 182 8.14 -9.86 6.54
CA LEU A 182 7.66 -9.49 5.21
C LEU A 182 7.00 -10.71 4.56
N SER A 183 5.84 -10.49 3.97
CA SER A 183 5.05 -11.56 3.37
C SER A 183 4.67 -11.17 1.95
N GLY A 184 4.86 -12.09 1.01
CA GLY A 184 4.49 -11.84 -0.37
C GLY A 184 4.56 -13.08 -1.24
N ALA A 185 3.80 -13.06 -2.31
CA ALA A 185 3.76 -14.07 -3.35
C ALA A 185 4.02 -13.47 -4.74
N SER A 186 4.35 -12.17 -4.80
CA SER A 186 4.45 -11.39 -6.04
C SER A 186 3.18 -11.49 -6.90
N MET A 187 2.04 -11.56 -6.21
CA MET A 187 0.70 -11.58 -6.80
C MET A 187 -0.19 -10.54 -6.09
N GLN A 188 -1.02 -9.83 -6.86
CA GLN A 188 -1.83 -8.73 -6.32
C GLN A 188 -0.99 -7.72 -5.51
N ALA A 189 0.18 -7.38 -6.03
CA ALA A 189 1.24 -6.68 -5.31
C ALA A 189 0.78 -5.35 -4.68
N LEU A 190 0.21 -4.44 -5.48
CA LEU A 190 -0.20 -3.14 -4.95
C LEU A 190 -1.51 -3.21 -4.16
N CYS A 191 -2.48 -3.99 -4.63
CA CYS A 191 -3.78 -4.07 -3.96
C CYS A 191 -3.74 -4.92 -2.67
N ALA A 192 -3.10 -6.10 -2.70
CA ALA A 192 -3.09 -6.99 -1.56
C ALA A 192 -1.82 -6.83 -0.71
N GLU A 193 -0.61 -6.95 -1.30
CA GLU A 193 0.63 -7.03 -0.52
C GLU A 193 1.01 -5.71 0.17
N VAL A 194 0.77 -4.55 -0.48
CA VAL A 194 1.18 -3.25 0.09
C VAL A 194 0.01 -2.31 0.41
N THR A 195 -1.24 -2.72 0.18
CA THR A 195 -2.42 -2.00 0.67
C THR A 195 -3.12 -2.79 1.77
N VAL A 196 -3.66 -3.96 1.43
CA VAL A 196 -4.49 -4.74 2.36
C VAL A 196 -3.65 -5.36 3.49
N GLN A 197 -2.48 -5.91 3.19
CA GLN A 197 -1.62 -6.52 4.20
C GLN A 197 -1.22 -5.52 5.31
N PRO A 198 -0.66 -4.33 5.01
CA PRO A 198 -0.37 -3.33 6.02
C PRO A 198 -1.60 -2.89 6.82
N TYR A 199 -2.72 -2.69 6.14
CA TYR A 199 -3.97 -2.32 6.79
C TYR A 199 -4.45 -3.36 7.81
N LEU A 200 -4.41 -4.66 7.45
CA LEU A 200 -4.88 -5.74 8.31
C LEU A 200 -3.93 -6.05 9.48
N THR A 201 -2.63 -5.89 9.26
CA THR A 201 -1.62 -6.34 10.22
C THR A 201 -1.05 -5.21 11.08
N GLY A 202 -1.27 -3.94 10.71
CA GLY A 202 -0.59 -2.81 11.33
C GLY A 202 0.94 -2.87 11.16
N LYS A 203 1.46 -3.63 10.17
CA LYS A 203 2.89 -3.81 9.93
C LYS A 203 3.26 -3.34 8.52
N LEU A 204 4.46 -2.77 8.39
CA LEU A 204 5.05 -2.51 7.07
C LEU A 204 5.18 -3.82 6.28
N ASN A 205 4.89 -3.75 4.98
CA ASN A 205 5.19 -4.83 4.03
C ASN A 205 5.82 -4.29 2.75
N THR A 206 6.55 -5.14 2.04
CA THR A 206 7.20 -4.81 0.76
C THR A 206 6.80 -5.78 -0.32
N SER A 207 6.80 -5.32 -1.57
CA SER A 207 6.56 -6.18 -2.73
C SER A 207 7.50 -5.82 -3.88
N PRO A 208 8.13 -6.83 -4.51
CA PRO A 208 8.88 -6.62 -5.76
C PRO A 208 7.96 -6.39 -6.95
N LEU A 209 6.65 -6.20 -6.72
CA LEU A 209 5.58 -6.09 -7.69
C LEU A 209 5.23 -7.44 -8.36
N CYS A 210 4.07 -7.48 -9.03
CA CYS A 210 3.65 -8.64 -9.78
C CYS A 210 3.72 -8.38 -11.30
N PRO A 211 3.74 -9.42 -12.14
CA PRO A 211 3.84 -9.27 -13.59
C PRO A 211 2.76 -8.34 -14.17
N SER A 212 1.50 -8.53 -13.77
CA SER A 212 0.39 -7.69 -14.24
C SER A 212 0.58 -6.21 -13.87
N THR A 213 1.00 -5.93 -12.63
CA THR A 213 1.29 -4.56 -12.16
C THR A 213 2.39 -3.91 -13.00
N ARG A 214 3.50 -4.63 -13.25
CA ARG A 214 4.60 -4.13 -14.08
C ARG A 214 4.16 -3.86 -15.51
N PHE A 215 3.40 -4.79 -16.09
CA PHE A 215 2.90 -4.65 -17.45
C PHE A 215 1.90 -3.49 -17.61
N LEU A 216 0.91 -3.37 -16.72
CA LEU A 216 -0.18 -2.39 -16.83
C LEU A 216 0.28 -0.98 -16.47
N ALA A 217 0.99 -0.83 -15.36
CA ALA A 217 1.41 0.47 -14.83
C ALA A 217 2.84 0.88 -15.26
N LYS A 218 3.53 0.05 -16.07
CA LYS A 218 4.86 0.34 -16.64
C LYS A 218 5.92 0.69 -15.59
N TRP A 219 5.87 0.00 -14.44
CA TRP A 219 6.92 0.13 -13.44
C TRP A 219 8.27 -0.39 -13.97
N LYS A 220 9.34 0.29 -13.62
CA LYS A 220 10.70 -0.12 -13.99
C LYS A 220 11.16 -1.32 -13.15
N ASP A 221 12.13 -2.07 -13.66
CA ASP A 221 12.63 -3.28 -13.00
C ASP A 221 13.24 -3.00 -11.63
N GLU A 222 13.84 -1.84 -11.45
CA GLU A 222 14.42 -1.40 -10.17
C GLU A 222 13.37 -0.87 -9.16
N GLU A 223 12.12 -0.68 -9.55
CA GLU A 223 11.08 -0.17 -8.64
C GLU A 223 10.43 -1.32 -7.85
N MET A 224 10.32 -1.10 -6.55
CA MET A 224 9.60 -1.94 -5.58
C MET A 224 8.57 -1.09 -4.86
N ALA A 225 7.56 -1.73 -4.29
CA ALA A 225 6.58 -1.06 -3.46
C ALA A 225 6.80 -1.35 -1.98
N VAL A 226 6.56 -0.35 -1.14
CA VAL A 226 6.48 -0.47 0.31
C VAL A 226 5.13 0.06 0.75
N GLY A 227 4.38 -0.75 1.50
CA GLY A 227 3.13 -0.35 2.15
C GLY A 227 3.36 -0.17 3.64
N ILE A 228 2.90 0.95 4.18
CA ILE A 228 3.11 1.33 5.58
C ILE A 228 1.76 1.75 6.15
N PRO A 229 1.31 1.21 7.30
CA PRO A 229 0.19 1.79 8.02
C PRO A 229 0.44 3.26 8.30
N TYR A 230 -0.54 4.13 8.01
CA TYR A 230 -0.33 5.58 8.15
C TYR A 230 0.14 5.96 9.56
N GLU A 231 -0.40 5.34 10.58
CA GLU A 231 -0.01 5.57 11.99
C GLU A 231 1.49 5.35 12.28
N LYS A 232 2.18 4.56 11.45
CA LYS A 232 3.63 4.29 11.55
C LYS A 232 4.48 5.15 10.62
N PHE A 233 3.85 5.93 9.75
CA PHE A 233 4.58 6.68 8.72
C PHE A 233 5.52 7.72 9.33
N LYS A 234 5.06 8.51 10.31
CA LYS A 234 5.87 9.51 11.01
C LYS A 234 7.11 8.87 11.64
N ASN A 235 6.95 7.85 12.46
CA ASN A 235 8.06 7.16 13.11
C ASN A 235 9.07 6.59 12.12
N MET A 236 8.59 6.09 10.99
CA MET A 236 9.46 5.59 9.92
C MET A 236 10.29 6.72 9.30
N VAL A 237 9.68 7.88 9.00
CA VAL A 237 10.38 9.04 8.44
C VAL A 237 11.44 9.55 9.43
N GLU A 238 11.07 9.76 10.69
CA GLU A 238 12.00 10.16 11.76
C GLU A 238 13.21 9.20 11.85
N GLY A 239 12.95 7.88 11.78
CA GLY A 239 14.00 6.88 11.80
C GLY A 239 14.91 6.92 10.56
N VAL A 240 14.36 7.19 9.37
CA VAL A 240 15.17 7.39 8.15
C VAL A 240 16.11 8.59 8.32
N ILE A 241 15.60 9.70 8.83
CA ILE A 241 16.37 10.92 9.04
C ILE A 241 17.44 10.73 10.12
N ALA A 242 17.06 10.18 11.26
CA ALA A 242 17.99 9.94 12.37
C ALA A 242 19.18 9.04 11.97
N THR A 243 18.98 8.16 10.99
CA THR A 243 19.99 7.22 10.51
C THR A 243 20.62 7.63 9.17
N ILE A 244 20.43 8.85 8.69
CA ILE A 244 20.86 9.28 7.36
C ILE A 244 22.39 9.16 7.16
N ASN A 245 23.18 9.44 8.18
CA ASN A 245 24.63 9.41 8.13
C ASN A 245 25.23 8.02 8.40
N THR A 246 24.45 7.05 8.89
CA THR A 246 24.98 5.74 9.31
C THR A 246 25.33 4.82 8.14
N THR A 247 24.84 5.11 6.96
CA THR A 247 25.12 4.36 5.73
C THR A 247 26.27 4.94 4.91
N ASP A 248 26.82 6.08 5.29
CA ASP A 248 28.00 6.64 4.65
C ASP A 248 29.28 5.93 5.17
N ILE A 249 29.67 4.88 4.45
CA ILE A 249 30.84 4.07 4.79
C ILE A 249 32.13 4.90 4.75
N LYS A 250 32.22 5.98 3.98
CA LYS A 250 33.39 6.84 3.92
C LYS A 250 33.56 7.63 5.22
N ARG A 251 32.45 8.14 5.78
CA ARG A 251 32.48 8.87 7.06
C ARG A 251 32.96 8.01 8.24
N ARG A 252 32.58 6.71 8.27
CA ARG A 252 32.99 5.79 9.35
C ARG A 252 34.49 5.46 9.34
N LYS A 253 35.22 5.74 8.26
CA LYS A 253 36.66 5.49 8.17
C LYS A 253 37.50 6.73 8.56
N GLU A 254 36.83 7.85 8.75
CA GLU A 254 37.46 9.13 9.11
C GLU A 254 37.26 9.49 10.59
N GLU A 255 36.41 8.75 11.31
CA GLU A 255 36.27 8.75 12.78
C GLU A 255 37.12 7.62 13.41
#